data_81651e2686f00fe57d2a4fd16d946db5
#
_entry.id   81651e2686f00fe57d2a4fd16d946db5
#
_cell.length_a   1.000
_cell.length_b   1.000
_cell.length_c   1.000
_cell.angle_alpha   90.00
_cell.angle_beta   90.00
_cell.angle_gamma   90.00
#
_symmetry.space_group_name_H-M   'P 1'
#
loop_
_entity.id
_entity.type
_entity.pdbx_description
1 polymer ?
#
loop_
_entity_poly.entity_id
_entity_poly.type
_entity_poly.pdbx_seq_one_letter_code
_entity_poly.pdbx_strand_id
1 'polypeptide(L)'
;RAQLIELQSADARYPLYGEVELAPAGDLTAALLERNGVWGAALDATLAQRLNLQPGDTVEVGNLSLQVRALVVRQPDRSLRADWGAAPVLVAEGALAATGLVQPLSRVEYLYRVRTDSPAPALRDAFIAAFPTLVAETRSFDERSDRMAEVLGQIGSGLLLIGFSALFIGGLGVFNSVQAYLQGKLTSLATLRALGLRDARLAAFVLLQVLLLAVLASMAGAALGVGLALAGAQLAADKLPVTLLLHSLWPPALVALAFGVLTALAFSLPALARALSVSPAALFRGVEGQALHTPRRARWLTAAVAGATLALLVATLPDPRFGLAFVLTTAALLGVLDLATRGLRRLAARLQHHAALPLPLQLALAGLQQPHSPLRTALLSLGSALTLLVACTLVVATLLRTVNDTVPEQAPALVFYDVQTDQID
;
A
#
# COMPACT_ATOMS: atom_id res chain seq x y z
N ARG A 1 40.18 3.16 14.60
CA ARG A 1 39.00 2.26 14.53
C ARG A 1 38.95 1.70 13.13
N ALA A 2 38.83 0.38 12.96
CA ALA A 2 38.65 -0.26 11.68
C ALA A 2 37.14 -0.50 11.44
N GLN A 3 36.68 -0.25 10.21
CA GLN A 3 35.32 -0.49 9.79
C GLN A 3 35.30 -1.09 8.40
N LEU A 4 34.35 -2.02 8.15
CA LEU A 4 34.11 -2.54 6.81
C LEU A 4 33.51 -1.46 5.94
N ILE A 5 34.10 -1.21 4.79
CA ILE A 5 33.64 -0.23 3.80
C ILE A 5 33.51 -0.89 2.43
N GLU A 6 32.66 -0.31 1.59
CA GLU A 6 32.59 -0.62 0.18
C GLU A 6 33.43 0.41 -0.59
N LEU A 7 34.63 0.03 -1.06
CA LEU A 7 35.43 0.92 -1.85
C LEU A 7 34.92 0.96 -3.29
N GLN A 8 34.53 2.13 -3.75
CA GLN A 8 34.02 2.35 -5.10
C GLN A 8 34.96 3.29 -5.84
N SER A 9 35.47 2.90 -6.99
CA SER A 9 36.14 3.83 -7.88
C SER A 9 35.20 4.39 -8.93
N ALA A 10 35.33 5.67 -9.19
CA ALA A 10 34.55 6.38 -10.20
C ALA A 10 35.46 6.96 -11.27
N ASP A 11 35.08 6.81 -12.54
CA ASP A 11 35.75 7.46 -13.66
C ASP A 11 35.35 8.94 -13.77
N ALA A 12 35.97 9.68 -14.66
CA ALA A 12 35.71 11.11 -14.86
C ALA A 12 34.31 11.42 -15.44
N ARG A 13 33.57 10.40 -15.90
CA ARG A 13 32.22 10.54 -16.47
C ARG A 13 31.11 10.23 -15.47
N TYR A 14 31.46 9.82 -14.28
CA TYR A 14 30.50 9.53 -13.23
C TYR A 14 30.04 10.83 -12.54
N PRO A 15 28.73 10.99 -12.28
CA PRO A 15 27.61 10.13 -12.64
C PRO A 15 27.13 10.38 -14.08
N LEU A 16 26.68 9.32 -14.79
CA LEU A 16 26.13 9.45 -16.14
C LEU A 16 24.78 10.19 -16.17
N TYR A 17 24.01 10.08 -15.08
CA TYR A 17 22.72 10.73 -14.87
C TYR A 17 22.63 11.25 -13.43
N GLY A 18 21.99 12.41 -13.26
CA GLY A 18 21.87 13.07 -11.97
C GLY A 18 23.14 13.73 -11.51
N GLU A 19 23.17 14.17 -10.26
CA GLU A 19 24.29 14.83 -9.62
C GLU A 19 24.59 14.18 -8.27
N VAL A 20 25.85 14.14 -7.90
CA VAL A 20 26.28 13.73 -6.56
C VAL A 20 26.31 14.98 -5.68
N GLU A 21 25.47 15.02 -4.66
CA GLU A 21 25.46 16.13 -3.70
C GLU A 21 26.58 15.92 -2.68
N LEU A 22 27.49 16.87 -2.61
CA LEU A 22 28.65 16.86 -1.72
C LEU A 22 28.52 17.93 -0.63
N ALA A 23 29.08 17.66 0.54
CA ALA A 23 29.28 18.61 1.61
C ALA A 23 30.78 18.65 1.99
N PRO A 24 31.50 19.79 1.79
CA PRO A 24 31.04 21.04 1.18
C PRO A 24 30.70 20.88 -0.30
N ALA A 25 29.82 21.75 -0.81
CA ALA A 25 29.41 21.73 -2.21
C ALA A 25 30.60 21.90 -3.13
N GLY A 26 30.75 21.03 -4.15
CA GLY A 26 31.86 21.03 -5.08
C GLY A 26 31.72 19.96 -6.15
N ASP A 27 32.69 19.93 -7.05
CA ASP A 27 32.77 18.91 -8.09
C ASP A 27 33.38 17.61 -7.53
N LEU A 28 32.73 16.48 -7.77
CA LEU A 28 33.17 15.16 -7.32
C LEU A 28 34.57 14.82 -7.91
N THR A 29 34.74 15.04 -9.22
CA THR A 29 35.99 14.74 -9.90
C THR A 29 37.15 15.52 -9.27
N ALA A 30 36.95 16.80 -9.01
CA ALA A 30 37.94 17.64 -8.36
C ALA A 30 38.27 17.23 -6.91
N ALA A 31 37.26 16.67 -6.20
CA ALA A 31 37.44 16.15 -4.84
C ALA A 31 38.27 14.86 -4.81
N LEU A 32 38.16 14.00 -5.84
CA LEU A 32 38.81 12.70 -5.90
C LEU A 32 40.24 12.75 -6.48
N LEU A 33 40.61 13.83 -7.23
CA LEU A 33 41.91 13.95 -7.86
C LEU A 33 43.09 13.92 -6.86
N GLU A 34 44.23 13.46 -7.31
CA GLU A 34 45.46 13.56 -6.56
C GLU A 34 45.93 15.01 -6.46
N ARG A 35 46.29 15.46 -5.25
CA ARG A 35 46.87 16.78 -4.98
C ARG A 35 48.04 16.63 -4.05
N ASN A 36 49.19 17.13 -4.43
CA ASN A 36 50.43 17.09 -3.64
C ASN A 36 50.81 15.66 -3.19
N GLY A 37 50.61 14.66 -4.06
CA GLY A 37 50.91 13.26 -3.75
C GLY A 37 49.91 12.55 -2.85
N VAL A 38 48.77 13.18 -2.54
CA VAL A 38 47.68 12.59 -1.72
C VAL A 38 46.38 12.53 -2.53
N TRP A 39 45.82 11.33 -2.61
CA TRP A 39 44.52 11.11 -3.26
C TRP A 39 43.37 11.59 -2.39
N GLY A 40 42.36 12.15 -3.03
CA GLY A 40 41.12 12.53 -2.37
C GLY A 40 40.11 11.38 -2.28
N ALA A 41 39.29 11.41 -1.25
CA ALA A 41 38.19 10.50 -1.07
C ALA A 41 36.88 11.28 -0.70
N ALA A 42 35.75 10.78 -1.17
CA ALA A 42 34.45 11.24 -0.73
C ALA A 42 33.78 10.12 0.06
N LEU A 43 33.49 10.39 1.32
CA LEU A 43 32.89 9.43 2.27
C LEU A 43 31.39 9.62 2.40
N ASP A 44 30.68 8.53 2.62
CA ASP A 44 29.29 8.60 3.06
C ASP A 44 29.14 9.41 4.35
N ALA A 45 28.15 10.29 4.43
CA ALA A 45 27.94 11.17 5.58
C ALA A 45 27.74 10.37 6.89
N THR A 46 27.05 9.22 6.82
CA THR A 46 26.80 8.38 8.00
C THR A 46 28.07 7.65 8.46
N LEU A 47 28.92 7.25 7.52
CA LEU A 47 30.23 6.66 7.81
C LEU A 47 31.13 7.67 8.49
N ALA A 48 31.19 8.89 7.95
CA ALA A 48 31.98 9.99 8.53
C ALA A 48 31.55 10.29 9.96
N GLN A 49 30.25 10.36 10.25
CA GLN A 49 29.73 10.53 11.61
C GLN A 49 30.14 9.39 12.54
N ARG A 50 30.02 8.14 12.11
CA ARG A 50 30.40 6.96 12.92
C ARG A 50 31.89 6.94 13.29
N LEU A 51 32.73 7.35 12.36
CA LEU A 51 34.18 7.40 12.55
C LEU A 51 34.67 8.73 13.13
N ASN A 52 33.79 9.72 13.27
CA ASN A 52 34.04 11.10 13.71
C ASN A 52 35.07 11.79 12.81
N LEU A 53 34.90 11.64 11.49
CA LEU A 53 35.77 12.21 10.45
C LEU A 53 35.16 13.47 9.86
N GLN A 54 36.04 14.44 9.54
CA GLN A 54 35.67 15.69 8.88
C GLN A 54 36.43 15.87 7.57
N PRO A 55 35.93 16.69 6.64
CA PRO A 55 36.70 17.08 5.48
C PRO A 55 38.03 17.71 5.91
N GLY A 56 39.15 17.15 5.38
CA GLY A 56 40.50 17.47 5.77
C GLY A 56 41.24 16.33 6.47
N ASP A 57 40.51 15.42 7.13
CA ASP A 57 41.10 14.29 7.83
C ASP A 57 41.67 13.23 6.85
N THR A 58 42.53 12.36 7.37
CA THR A 58 43.17 11.30 6.60
C THR A 58 42.62 9.94 7.02
N VAL A 59 42.33 9.07 6.06
CA VAL A 59 41.85 7.70 6.25
C VAL A 59 42.77 6.73 5.51
N GLU A 60 43.12 5.63 6.14
CA GLU A 60 43.90 4.57 5.53
C GLU A 60 42.98 3.51 4.92
N VAL A 61 43.15 3.21 3.63
CA VAL A 61 42.43 2.18 2.90
C VAL A 61 43.43 1.30 2.16
N GLY A 62 43.55 0.06 2.60
CA GLY A 62 44.64 -0.80 2.12
C GLY A 62 46.01 -0.20 2.47
N ASN A 63 46.85 -0.03 1.48
CA ASN A 63 48.18 0.54 1.61
C ASN A 63 48.23 2.05 1.32
N LEU A 64 47.09 2.69 1.13
CA LEU A 64 46.99 4.08 0.69
C LEU A 64 46.34 4.97 1.75
N SER A 65 47.00 6.11 2.03
CA SER A 65 46.39 7.18 2.84
C SER A 65 45.64 8.13 1.93
N LEU A 66 44.34 8.26 2.20
CA LEU A 66 43.39 9.10 1.47
C LEU A 66 43.01 10.31 2.31
N GLN A 67 42.91 11.47 1.68
CA GLN A 67 42.37 12.66 2.34
C GLN A 67 40.85 12.75 2.11
N VAL A 68 40.08 12.80 3.16
CA VAL A 68 38.62 13.09 3.09
C VAL A 68 38.43 14.52 2.61
N ARG A 69 37.90 14.71 1.40
CA ARG A 69 37.70 16.07 0.84
C ARG A 69 36.27 16.47 0.75
N ALA A 70 35.36 15.49 0.73
CA ALA A 70 33.91 15.74 0.72
C ALA A 70 33.17 14.61 1.40
N LEU A 71 31.98 14.94 1.86
CA LEU A 71 31.00 13.96 2.33
C LEU A 71 29.92 13.82 1.26
N VAL A 72 29.55 12.60 0.93
CA VAL A 72 28.46 12.31 0.01
C VAL A 72 27.15 12.38 0.77
N VAL A 73 26.35 13.39 0.47
CA VAL A 73 25.03 13.59 1.05
C VAL A 73 23.98 12.78 0.27
N ARG A 74 24.10 12.85 -1.07
CA ARG A 74 23.21 12.14 -1.98
C ARG A 74 23.95 11.63 -3.20
N GLN A 75 23.72 10.36 -3.51
CA GLN A 75 24.27 9.70 -4.68
C GLN A 75 23.10 9.16 -5.53
N PRO A 76 23.04 9.46 -6.84
CA PRO A 76 21.89 9.08 -7.67
C PRO A 76 21.65 7.57 -7.74
N ASP A 77 22.71 6.79 -7.59
CA ASP A 77 22.67 5.33 -7.72
C ASP A 77 22.37 4.59 -6.41
N ARG A 78 22.43 5.29 -5.28
CA ARG A 78 22.29 4.67 -3.95
C ARG A 78 20.85 4.24 -3.66
N SER A 79 19.86 4.98 -4.15
CA SER A 79 18.45 4.66 -3.95
C SER A 79 18.03 3.34 -4.61
N LEU A 80 18.78 2.85 -5.57
CA LEU A 80 18.54 1.61 -6.30
C LEU A 80 19.24 0.40 -5.68
N ARG A 81 20.17 0.62 -4.74
CA ARG A 81 20.88 -0.43 -4.00
C ARG A 81 20.24 -0.58 -2.62
N ALA A 82 19.34 -1.52 -2.47
CA ALA A 82 18.92 -2.02 -1.17
C ALA A 82 20.01 -2.92 -0.57
N ASP A 83 21.29 -2.52 -0.72
CA ASP A 83 22.40 -3.24 -0.15
C ASP A 83 22.52 -2.85 1.31
N TRP A 84 22.24 -3.80 2.15
CA TRP A 84 22.54 -3.80 3.59
C TRP A 84 24.06 -3.93 3.79
N GLY A 85 24.83 -3.48 2.78
CA GLY A 85 26.27 -3.55 2.68
C GLY A 85 26.99 -2.47 3.48
N ALA A 86 28.30 -2.52 3.39
CA ALA A 86 29.18 -1.54 4.00
C ALA A 86 28.98 -0.15 3.37
N ALA A 87 29.23 0.91 4.14
CA ALA A 87 29.09 2.27 3.65
C ALA A 87 30.10 2.58 2.52
N PRO A 88 29.68 3.23 1.42
CA PRO A 88 30.55 3.48 0.29
C PRO A 88 31.58 4.57 0.56
N VAL A 89 32.76 4.35 0.05
CA VAL A 89 33.84 5.33 -0.05
C VAL A 89 34.21 5.49 -1.53
N LEU A 90 34.03 6.68 -2.08
CA LEU A 90 34.32 6.99 -3.47
C LEU A 90 35.75 7.48 -3.60
N VAL A 91 36.49 6.88 -4.55
CA VAL A 91 37.88 7.27 -4.90
C VAL A 91 38.04 7.37 -6.42
N ALA A 92 39.08 8.01 -6.87
CA ALA A 92 39.46 8.00 -8.29
C ALA A 92 39.95 6.60 -8.71
N GLU A 93 39.83 6.27 -10.00
CA GLU A 93 40.32 4.99 -10.54
C GLU A 93 41.79 4.77 -10.28
N GLY A 94 42.61 5.82 -10.42
CA GLY A 94 44.05 5.75 -10.12
C GLY A 94 44.36 5.46 -8.64
N ALA A 95 43.53 5.96 -7.72
CA ALA A 95 43.68 5.68 -6.31
C ALA A 95 43.38 4.21 -5.97
N LEU A 96 42.39 3.58 -6.63
CA LEU A 96 42.08 2.18 -6.41
C LEU A 96 43.27 1.26 -6.67
N ALA A 97 44.00 1.49 -7.77
CA ALA A 97 45.20 0.74 -8.08
C ALA A 97 46.28 0.91 -7.01
N ALA A 98 46.43 2.12 -6.46
CA ALA A 98 47.43 2.44 -5.43
C ALA A 98 47.09 1.84 -4.04
N THR A 99 45.83 1.47 -3.77
CA THR A 99 45.43 0.83 -2.49
C THR A 99 46.06 -0.55 -2.31
N GLY A 100 46.44 -1.25 -3.38
CA GLY A 100 46.93 -2.63 -3.34
C GLY A 100 45.88 -3.66 -2.99
N LEU A 101 44.59 -3.27 -2.97
CA LEU A 101 43.46 -4.17 -2.63
C LEU A 101 43.05 -5.06 -3.80
N VAL A 102 43.30 -4.62 -5.03
CA VAL A 102 43.04 -5.41 -6.24
C VAL A 102 44.21 -6.35 -6.49
N GLN A 103 44.04 -7.58 -6.02
CA GLN A 103 45.02 -8.66 -6.16
C GLN A 103 44.40 -9.82 -6.93
N PRO A 104 45.22 -10.77 -7.45
CA PRO A 104 44.67 -12.03 -7.93
C PRO A 104 43.82 -12.68 -6.81
N LEU A 105 42.58 -13.08 -7.12
CA LEU A 105 41.57 -13.61 -6.19
C LEU A 105 40.82 -12.56 -5.35
N SER A 106 41.08 -11.28 -5.50
CA SER A 106 40.21 -10.26 -4.89
C SER A 106 38.88 -10.24 -5.61
N ARG A 107 37.77 -10.18 -4.84
CA ARG A 107 36.45 -10.00 -5.41
C ARG A 107 36.26 -8.56 -5.84
N VAL A 108 36.39 -8.31 -7.13
CA VAL A 108 36.18 -7.00 -7.75
C VAL A 108 35.02 -7.07 -8.70
N GLU A 109 34.07 -6.18 -8.54
CA GLU A 109 32.93 -6.05 -9.42
C GLU A 109 33.13 -4.87 -10.38
N TYR A 110 33.17 -5.12 -11.65
CA TYR A 110 33.30 -4.09 -12.68
C TYR A 110 31.91 -3.73 -13.21
N LEU A 111 31.49 -2.51 -12.93
CA LEU A 111 30.17 -1.99 -13.35
C LEU A 111 30.34 -1.03 -14.54
N TYR A 112 29.98 -1.47 -15.72
CA TYR A 112 29.97 -0.62 -16.91
C TYR A 112 28.57 -0.07 -17.11
N ARG A 113 28.44 1.24 -17.24
CA ARG A 113 27.18 1.91 -17.53
C ARG A 113 27.23 2.51 -18.92
N VAL A 114 26.19 2.26 -19.70
CA VAL A 114 26.11 2.73 -21.08
C VAL A 114 24.90 3.65 -21.21
N ARG A 115 25.15 4.85 -21.70
CA ARG A 115 24.09 5.77 -22.14
C ARG A 115 23.81 5.53 -23.61
N THR A 116 22.55 5.28 -23.95
CA THR A 116 22.13 5.02 -25.31
C THR A 116 20.81 5.75 -25.62
N ASP A 117 20.66 6.17 -26.87
CA ASP A 117 19.40 6.70 -27.39
C ASP A 117 18.53 5.58 -28.03
N SER A 118 19.09 4.37 -28.16
CA SER A 118 18.39 3.18 -28.64
C SER A 118 17.61 2.51 -27.50
N PRO A 119 16.52 1.76 -27.80
CA PRO A 119 15.83 0.98 -26.79
C PRO A 119 16.76 0.03 -26.06
N ALA A 120 16.82 0.11 -24.74
CA ALA A 120 17.75 -0.67 -23.89
C ALA A 120 17.68 -2.19 -24.15
N PRO A 121 16.50 -2.82 -24.34
CA PRO A 121 16.41 -4.26 -24.66
C PRO A 121 17.12 -4.62 -25.96
N ALA A 122 16.99 -3.80 -27.01
CA ALA A 122 17.62 -4.07 -28.30
C ALA A 122 19.15 -3.99 -28.20
N LEU A 123 19.69 -3.03 -27.45
CA LEU A 123 21.14 -2.93 -27.20
C LEU A 123 21.64 -4.12 -26.39
N ARG A 124 20.91 -4.53 -25.37
CA ARG A 124 21.24 -5.72 -24.57
C ARG A 124 21.30 -6.98 -25.43
N ASP A 125 20.28 -7.22 -26.24
CA ASP A 125 20.22 -8.41 -27.10
C ASP A 125 21.35 -8.41 -28.15
N ALA A 126 21.68 -7.25 -28.71
CA ALA A 126 22.81 -7.07 -29.58
C ALA A 126 24.16 -7.34 -28.89
N PHE A 127 24.31 -6.87 -27.64
CA PHE A 127 25.51 -7.10 -26.83
C PHE A 127 25.69 -8.60 -26.50
N ILE A 128 24.64 -9.28 -26.06
CA ILE A 128 24.66 -10.72 -25.78
C ILE A 128 25.00 -11.52 -27.05
N ALA A 129 24.44 -11.12 -28.19
CA ALA A 129 24.75 -11.77 -29.47
C ALA A 129 26.20 -11.55 -29.92
N ALA A 130 26.77 -10.37 -29.66
CA ALA A 130 28.15 -10.04 -30.01
C ALA A 130 29.19 -10.74 -29.11
N PHE A 131 28.82 -10.99 -27.84
CA PHE A 131 29.74 -11.56 -26.85
C PHE A 131 29.14 -12.77 -26.12
N PRO A 132 28.87 -13.89 -26.82
CA PRO A 132 28.16 -15.05 -26.26
C PRO A 132 28.95 -15.80 -25.17
N THR A 133 30.26 -15.62 -25.11
CA THR A 133 31.12 -16.27 -24.11
C THR A 133 31.41 -15.41 -22.90
N LEU A 134 30.98 -14.14 -22.91
CA LEU A 134 31.21 -13.24 -21.81
C LEU A 134 30.22 -13.54 -20.67
N VAL A 135 30.75 -13.92 -19.51
CA VAL A 135 29.94 -14.07 -18.28
C VAL A 135 29.73 -12.69 -17.67
N ALA A 136 28.86 -11.90 -18.27
CA ALA A 136 28.50 -10.59 -17.75
C ALA A 136 26.98 -10.51 -17.53
N GLU A 137 26.59 -10.03 -16.38
CA GLU A 137 25.19 -9.77 -16.09
C GLU A 137 24.78 -8.44 -16.73
N THR A 138 23.95 -8.50 -17.75
CA THR A 138 23.45 -7.31 -18.44
C THR A 138 22.04 -7.00 -17.93
N ARG A 139 21.86 -5.81 -17.36
CA ARG A 139 20.56 -5.34 -16.85
C ARG A 139 20.21 -4.00 -17.46
N SER A 140 18.99 -3.85 -17.94
CA SER A 140 18.47 -2.53 -18.31
C SER A 140 18.08 -1.75 -17.03
N PHE A 141 17.98 -0.43 -17.16
CA PHE A 141 17.47 0.42 -16.08
C PHE A 141 16.04 0.00 -15.68
N ASP A 142 15.21 -0.31 -16.66
CA ASP A 142 13.83 -0.73 -16.45
C ASP A 142 13.75 -2.03 -15.64
N GLU A 143 14.55 -3.06 -15.98
CA GLU A 143 14.58 -4.34 -15.24
C GLU A 143 15.03 -4.18 -13.77
N ARG A 144 15.91 -3.24 -13.51
CA ARG A 144 16.40 -2.96 -12.15
C ARG A 144 15.37 -2.18 -11.33
N SER A 145 14.67 -1.28 -12.01
CA SER A 145 13.53 -0.51 -11.45
C SER A 145 12.32 -1.42 -11.22
N ASP A 146 12.06 -2.37 -12.12
CA ASP A 146 10.88 -3.23 -12.10
C ASP A 146 10.78 -4.09 -10.84
N ARG A 147 11.87 -4.69 -10.39
CA ARG A 147 11.83 -5.54 -9.19
C ARG A 147 11.51 -4.75 -7.93
N MET A 148 12.05 -3.55 -7.77
CA MET A 148 11.71 -2.67 -6.65
C MET A 148 10.29 -2.11 -6.81
N ALA A 149 9.92 -1.71 -8.03
CA ALA A 149 8.58 -1.26 -8.36
C ALA A 149 7.54 -2.38 -8.14
N GLU A 150 7.87 -3.62 -8.48
CA GLU A 150 7.01 -4.78 -8.24
C GLU A 150 6.79 -5.02 -6.74
N VAL A 151 7.84 -5.02 -5.92
CA VAL A 151 7.73 -5.17 -4.46
C VAL A 151 6.93 -4.02 -3.85
N LEU A 152 7.22 -2.78 -4.23
CA LEU A 152 6.46 -1.62 -3.79
C LEU A 152 5.01 -1.66 -4.28
N GLY A 153 4.79 -2.14 -5.50
CA GLY A 153 3.47 -2.35 -6.08
C GLY A 153 2.66 -3.41 -5.31
N GLN A 154 3.29 -4.51 -4.92
CA GLN A 154 2.66 -5.55 -4.10
C GLN A 154 2.28 -5.03 -2.71
N ILE A 155 3.20 -4.30 -2.05
CA ILE A 155 2.92 -3.65 -0.75
C ILE A 155 1.79 -2.63 -0.91
N GLY A 156 1.84 -1.78 -1.94
CA GLY A 156 0.81 -0.81 -2.25
C GLY A 156 -0.56 -1.46 -2.49
N SER A 157 -0.60 -2.55 -3.24
CA SER A 157 -1.83 -3.32 -3.49
C SER A 157 -2.40 -3.91 -2.20
N GLY A 158 -1.54 -4.43 -1.32
CA GLY A 158 -1.95 -4.92 0.01
C GLY A 158 -2.56 -3.82 0.87
N LEU A 159 -1.94 -2.64 0.93
CA LEU A 159 -2.45 -1.47 1.65
C LEU A 159 -3.79 -0.97 1.08
N LEU A 160 -3.93 -0.96 -0.25
CA LEU A 160 -5.18 -0.60 -0.92
C LEU A 160 -6.31 -1.57 -0.55
N LEU A 161 -6.05 -2.88 -0.48
CA LEU A 161 -7.04 -3.87 -0.05
C LEU A 161 -7.51 -3.63 1.38
N ILE A 162 -6.60 -3.31 2.30
CA ILE A 162 -6.94 -2.95 3.67
C ILE A 162 -7.81 -1.69 3.67
N GLY A 163 -7.46 -0.69 2.87
CA GLY A 163 -8.25 0.53 2.71
C GLY A 163 -9.65 0.27 2.17
N PHE A 164 -9.80 -0.54 1.13
CA PHE A 164 -11.10 -0.91 0.58
C PHE A 164 -11.94 -1.74 1.54
N SER A 165 -11.30 -2.60 2.31
CA SER A 165 -11.95 -3.37 3.36
C SER A 165 -12.52 -2.47 4.46
N ALA A 166 -11.74 -1.49 4.91
CA ALA A 166 -12.18 -0.48 5.86
C ALA A 166 -13.31 0.39 5.30
N LEU A 167 -13.22 0.76 4.01
CA LEU A 167 -14.25 1.52 3.31
C LEU A 167 -15.57 0.74 3.19
N PHE A 168 -15.50 -0.57 2.95
CA PHE A 168 -16.68 -1.44 2.92
C PHE A 168 -17.36 -1.52 4.28
N ILE A 169 -16.61 -1.72 5.36
CA ILE A 169 -17.12 -1.72 6.73
C ILE A 169 -17.75 -0.36 7.06
N GLY A 170 -17.07 0.74 6.71
CA GLY A 170 -17.60 2.10 6.85
C GLY A 170 -18.90 2.29 6.08
N GLY A 171 -18.97 1.76 4.85
CA GLY A 171 -20.18 1.76 4.03
C GLY A 171 -21.38 1.05 4.68
N LEU A 172 -21.15 -0.10 5.31
CA LEU A 172 -22.19 -0.77 6.11
C LEU A 172 -22.62 0.08 7.30
N GLY A 173 -21.69 0.78 7.93
CA GLY A 173 -21.99 1.77 8.99
C GLY A 173 -22.89 2.90 8.48
N VAL A 174 -22.56 3.46 7.30
CA VAL A 174 -23.39 4.48 6.63
C VAL A 174 -24.79 3.95 6.34
N PHE A 175 -24.89 2.72 5.78
CA PHE A 175 -26.18 2.09 5.52
C PHE A 175 -27.04 2.00 6.79
N ASN A 176 -26.47 1.49 7.88
CA ASN A 176 -27.19 1.34 9.15
C ASN A 176 -27.60 2.69 9.74
N SER A 177 -26.71 3.70 9.71
CA SER A 177 -26.98 5.04 10.20
C SER A 177 -28.06 5.75 9.40
N VAL A 178 -28.00 5.68 8.07
CA VAL A 178 -29.01 6.25 7.18
C VAL A 178 -30.34 5.54 7.36
N GLN A 179 -30.36 4.22 7.51
CA GLN A 179 -31.57 3.45 7.76
C GLN A 179 -32.20 3.85 9.10
N ALA A 180 -31.44 3.95 10.18
CA ALA A 180 -31.92 4.38 11.49
C ALA A 180 -32.48 5.82 11.45
N TYR A 181 -31.74 6.74 10.81
CA TYR A 181 -32.18 8.11 10.61
C TYR A 181 -33.51 8.18 9.87
N LEU A 182 -33.63 7.46 8.77
CA LEU A 182 -34.88 7.44 7.97
C LEU A 182 -36.03 6.80 8.71
N GLN A 183 -35.82 5.75 9.50
CA GLN A 183 -36.84 5.15 10.35
C GLN A 183 -37.37 6.16 11.37
N GLY A 184 -36.52 6.93 12.03
CA GLY A 184 -36.95 7.99 12.95
C GLY A 184 -37.69 9.17 12.27
N LYS A 185 -37.52 9.32 10.94
CA LYS A 185 -38.18 10.38 10.16
C LYS A 185 -39.37 9.92 9.33
N LEU A 186 -39.77 8.64 9.39
CA LEU A 186 -40.83 8.08 8.55
C LEU A 186 -42.16 8.85 8.70
N THR A 187 -42.56 9.22 9.91
CA THR A 187 -43.78 9.98 10.16
C THR A 187 -43.71 11.37 9.51
N SER A 188 -42.60 12.10 9.66
CA SER A 188 -42.43 13.40 9.03
C SER A 188 -42.41 13.30 7.49
N LEU A 189 -41.77 12.27 6.95
CA LEU A 189 -41.73 12.01 5.51
C LEU A 189 -43.13 11.68 4.97
N ALA A 190 -43.93 10.89 5.72
CA ALA A 190 -45.30 10.56 5.38
C ALA A 190 -46.21 11.80 5.38
N THR A 191 -46.05 12.69 6.36
CA THR A 191 -46.80 13.96 6.43
C THR A 191 -46.47 14.85 5.24
N LEU A 192 -45.21 15.01 4.88
CA LEU A 192 -44.79 15.80 3.72
C LEU A 192 -45.36 15.23 2.41
N ARG A 193 -45.45 13.90 2.28
CA ARG A 193 -46.09 13.24 1.13
C ARG A 193 -47.59 13.47 1.11
N ALA A 194 -48.22 13.40 2.26
CA ALA A 194 -49.68 13.69 2.40
C ALA A 194 -50.03 15.14 2.02
N LEU A 195 -49.08 16.09 2.26
CA LEU A 195 -49.17 17.48 1.84
C LEU A 195 -48.84 17.70 0.35
N GLY A 196 -48.58 16.63 -0.41
CA GLY A 196 -48.40 16.68 -1.86
C GLY A 196 -46.96 16.78 -2.33
N LEU A 197 -45.94 16.60 -1.45
CA LEU A 197 -44.55 16.60 -1.88
C LEU A 197 -44.28 15.34 -2.70
N ARG A 198 -43.69 15.53 -3.90
CA ARG A 198 -43.33 14.42 -4.81
C ARG A 198 -42.18 13.61 -4.23
N ASP A 199 -42.23 12.28 -4.35
CA ASP A 199 -41.19 11.36 -3.88
C ASP A 199 -39.80 11.72 -4.40
N ALA A 200 -39.71 12.20 -5.65
CA ALA A 200 -38.43 12.61 -6.24
C ALA A 200 -37.79 13.81 -5.52
N ARG A 201 -38.59 14.81 -5.09
CA ARG A 201 -38.07 15.96 -4.33
C ARG A 201 -37.63 15.55 -2.93
N LEU A 202 -38.40 14.66 -2.30
CA LEU A 202 -38.09 14.13 -0.99
C LEU A 202 -36.77 13.31 -1.02
N ALA A 203 -36.65 12.44 -2.05
CA ALA A 203 -35.44 11.69 -2.29
C ALA A 203 -34.24 12.61 -2.51
N ALA A 204 -34.38 13.64 -3.35
CA ALA A 204 -33.33 14.61 -3.62
C ALA A 204 -32.90 15.37 -2.36
N PHE A 205 -33.83 15.76 -1.50
CA PHE A 205 -33.54 16.44 -0.24
C PHE A 205 -32.69 15.57 0.70
N VAL A 206 -33.10 14.30 0.91
CA VAL A 206 -32.36 13.38 1.77
C VAL A 206 -30.99 13.03 1.15
N LEU A 207 -30.95 12.80 -0.17
CA LEU A 207 -29.68 12.51 -0.85
C LEU A 207 -28.71 13.70 -0.76
N LEU A 208 -29.22 14.94 -0.86
CA LEU A 208 -28.37 16.14 -0.73
C LEU A 208 -27.76 16.22 0.69
N GLN A 209 -28.55 15.92 1.74
CA GLN A 209 -28.03 15.87 3.10
C GLN A 209 -26.95 14.80 3.27
N VAL A 210 -27.21 13.58 2.77
CA VAL A 210 -26.23 12.49 2.82
C VAL A 210 -24.98 12.83 2.03
N LEU A 211 -25.13 13.42 0.84
CA LEU A 211 -24.00 13.82 -0.02
C LEU A 211 -23.14 14.88 0.67
N LEU A 212 -23.75 15.88 1.28
CA LEU A 212 -23.03 16.94 2.00
C LEU A 212 -22.22 16.37 3.16
N LEU A 213 -22.85 15.50 3.96
CA LEU A 213 -22.16 14.81 5.06
C LEU A 213 -21.05 13.89 4.54
N ALA A 214 -21.28 13.17 3.43
CA ALA A 214 -20.31 12.30 2.82
C ALA A 214 -19.07 13.08 2.32
N VAL A 215 -19.31 14.23 1.68
CA VAL A 215 -18.21 15.10 1.21
C VAL A 215 -17.40 15.63 2.38
N LEU A 216 -18.06 16.18 3.41
CA LEU A 216 -17.38 16.69 4.61
C LEU A 216 -16.58 15.60 5.34
N ALA A 217 -17.18 14.42 5.53
CA ALA A 217 -16.51 13.29 6.16
C ALA A 217 -15.33 12.78 5.32
N SER A 218 -15.50 12.71 4.00
CA SER A 218 -14.43 12.27 3.08
C SER A 218 -13.29 13.29 3.02
N MET A 219 -13.59 14.58 3.07
CA MET A 219 -12.56 15.63 3.15
C MET A 219 -11.78 15.54 4.47
N ALA A 220 -12.48 15.38 5.60
CA ALA A 220 -11.84 15.21 6.89
C ALA A 220 -10.97 13.92 6.92
N GLY A 221 -11.50 12.82 6.39
CA GLY A 221 -10.76 11.55 6.27
C GLY A 221 -9.53 11.66 5.38
N ALA A 222 -9.64 12.32 4.23
CA ALA A 222 -8.50 12.55 3.34
C ALA A 222 -7.44 13.45 3.99
N ALA A 223 -7.86 14.52 4.67
CA ALA A 223 -6.93 15.41 5.39
C ALA A 223 -6.19 14.68 6.52
N LEU A 224 -6.90 13.86 7.31
CA LEU A 224 -6.29 13.02 8.34
C LEU A 224 -5.35 11.98 7.73
N GLY A 225 -5.74 11.35 6.62
CA GLY A 225 -4.90 10.37 5.91
C GLY A 225 -3.60 10.99 5.40
N VAL A 226 -3.67 12.15 4.77
CA VAL A 226 -2.48 12.91 4.34
C VAL A 226 -1.63 13.33 5.54
N GLY A 227 -2.25 13.82 6.61
CA GLY A 227 -1.54 14.20 7.85
C GLY A 227 -0.79 13.02 8.48
N LEU A 228 -1.43 11.85 8.57
CA LEU A 228 -0.80 10.64 9.08
C LEU A 228 0.33 10.14 8.18
N ALA A 229 0.16 10.23 6.85
CA ALA A 229 1.20 9.87 5.90
C ALA A 229 2.44 10.76 6.05
N LEU A 230 2.25 12.07 6.20
CA LEU A 230 3.33 13.03 6.42
C LEU A 230 4.03 12.80 7.77
N ALA A 231 3.26 12.61 8.85
CA ALA A 231 3.81 12.31 10.16
C ALA A 231 4.58 10.97 10.17
N GLY A 232 4.04 9.94 9.53
CA GLY A 232 4.70 8.65 9.38
C GLY A 232 6.01 8.74 8.60
N ALA A 233 6.02 9.53 7.52
CA ALA A 233 7.22 9.76 6.74
C ALA A 233 8.30 10.53 7.52
N GLN A 234 7.92 11.52 8.32
CA GLN A 234 8.87 12.24 9.19
C GLN A 234 9.48 11.31 10.23
N LEU A 235 8.67 10.45 10.86
CA LEU A 235 9.16 9.45 11.82
C LEU A 235 10.05 8.39 11.19
N ALA A 236 9.86 8.11 9.91
CA ALA A 236 10.64 7.14 9.15
C ALA A 236 11.85 7.76 8.43
N ALA A 237 11.97 9.08 8.37
CA ALA A 237 13.00 9.80 7.63
C ALA A 237 14.43 9.40 8.03
N ASP A 238 14.64 9.12 9.34
CA ASP A 238 15.95 8.68 9.85
C ASP A 238 16.31 7.23 9.44
N LYS A 239 15.32 6.43 9.02
CA LYS A 239 15.49 5.01 8.70
C LYS A 239 15.32 4.70 7.21
N LEU A 240 14.59 5.52 6.49
CA LEU A 240 14.28 5.33 5.07
C LEU A 240 14.66 6.59 4.30
N PRO A 241 15.49 6.50 3.26
CA PRO A 241 15.86 7.64 2.41
C PRO A 241 14.71 7.99 1.44
N VAL A 242 13.49 8.21 1.97
CA VAL A 242 12.30 8.53 1.17
C VAL A 242 11.93 9.98 1.41
N THR A 243 12.11 10.81 0.39
CA THR A 243 11.61 12.19 0.39
C THR A 243 10.19 12.18 -0.17
N LEU A 244 9.20 12.51 0.68
CA LEU A 244 7.83 12.72 0.22
C LEU A 244 7.71 14.06 -0.49
N LEU A 245 7.42 14.01 -1.78
CA LEU A 245 7.04 15.20 -2.55
C LEU A 245 5.57 15.51 -2.25
N LEU A 246 5.30 16.63 -1.59
CA LEU A 246 3.94 17.09 -1.25
C LEU A 246 3.02 17.13 -2.51
N HIS A 247 3.59 17.43 -3.67
CA HIS A 247 2.84 17.44 -4.93
C HIS A 247 2.32 16.05 -5.36
N SER A 248 2.97 14.98 -4.92
CA SER A 248 2.57 13.61 -5.23
C SER A 248 1.40 13.09 -4.38
N LEU A 249 1.00 13.80 -3.31
CA LEU A 249 -0.08 13.38 -2.41
C LEU A 249 -1.48 13.80 -2.89
N TRP A 250 -1.57 14.77 -3.81
CA TRP A 250 -2.84 15.32 -4.27
C TRP A 250 -3.71 14.32 -5.07
N PRO A 251 -3.17 13.57 -6.05
CA PRO A 251 -3.97 12.63 -6.81
C PRO A 251 -4.58 11.50 -5.94
N PRO A 252 -3.83 10.81 -5.05
CA PRO A 252 -4.41 9.79 -4.17
C PRO A 252 -5.43 10.37 -3.18
N ALA A 253 -5.29 11.62 -2.72
CA ALA A 253 -6.27 12.27 -1.86
C ALA A 253 -7.61 12.49 -2.59
N LEU A 254 -7.58 12.91 -3.85
CA LEU A 254 -8.78 13.05 -4.69
C LEU A 254 -9.46 11.71 -4.95
N VAL A 255 -8.69 10.67 -5.21
CA VAL A 255 -9.21 9.31 -5.39
C VAL A 255 -9.88 8.82 -4.10
N ALA A 256 -9.26 9.03 -2.95
CA ALA A 256 -9.83 8.67 -1.64
C ALA A 256 -11.16 9.41 -1.37
N LEU A 257 -11.24 10.70 -1.71
CA LEU A 257 -12.45 11.50 -1.61
C LEU A 257 -13.56 10.93 -2.52
N ALA A 258 -13.22 10.61 -3.77
CA ALA A 258 -14.17 10.01 -4.72
C ALA A 258 -14.71 8.68 -4.20
N PHE A 259 -13.85 7.80 -3.66
CA PHE A 259 -14.26 6.54 -3.06
C PHE A 259 -15.18 6.75 -1.86
N GLY A 260 -14.87 7.69 -0.96
CA GLY A 260 -15.70 7.99 0.21
C GLY A 260 -17.10 8.41 -0.19
N VAL A 261 -17.24 9.33 -1.15
CA VAL A 261 -18.52 9.84 -1.65
C VAL A 261 -19.30 8.75 -2.38
N LEU A 262 -18.66 8.00 -3.30
CA LEU A 262 -19.30 6.93 -4.05
C LEU A 262 -19.79 5.81 -3.13
N THR A 263 -18.98 5.42 -2.14
CA THR A 263 -19.37 4.42 -1.15
C THR A 263 -20.55 4.89 -0.30
N ALA A 264 -20.51 6.12 0.20
CA ALA A 264 -21.63 6.68 0.96
C ALA A 264 -22.93 6.68 0.13
N LEU A 265 -22.87 7.04 -1.14
CA LEU A 265 -24.03 7.00 -2.05
C LEU A 265 -24.47 5.56 -2.32
N ALA A 266 -23.56 4.63 -2.61
CA ALA A 266 -23.88 3.24 -2.90
C ALA A 266 -24.65 2.57 -1.75
N PHE A 267 -24.26 2.86 -0.51
CA PHE A 267 -24.90 2.29 0.67
C PHE A 267 -26.15 3.07 1.13
N SER A 268 -26.24 4.37 0.86
CA SER A 268 -27.40 5.18 1.23
C SER A 268 -28.60 5.00 0.30
N LEU A 269 -28.36 4.82 -1.00
CA LEU A 269 -29.42 4.66 -1.99
C LEU A 269 -30.41 3.52 -1.68
N PRO A 270 -29.97 2.30 -1.32
CA PRO A 270 -30.91 1.23 -0.99
C PRO A 270 -31.67 1.49 0.31
N ALA A 271 -31.07 2.15 1.30
CA ALA A 271 -31.77 2.54 2.53
C ALA A 271 -32.87 3.55 2.24
N LEU A 272 -32.58 4.58 1.44
CA LEU A 272 -33.52 5.60 1.01
C LEU A 272 -34.68 5.01 0.16
N ALA A 273 -34.36 4.14 -0.79
CA ALA A 273 -35.35 3.50 -1.64
C ALA A 273 -36.35 2.68 -0.83
N ARG A 274 -35.87 2.01 0.22
CA ARG A 274 -36.78 1.27 1.15
C ARG A 274 -37.65 2.22 1.96
N ALA A 275 -37.11 3.28 2.52
CA ALA A 275 -37.87 4.25 3.30
C ALA A 275 -38.98 4.93 2.47
N LEU A 276 -38.66 5.30 1.23
CA LEU A 276 -39.64 5.91 0.32
C LEU A 276 -40.66 4.93 -0.26
N SER A 277 -40.47 3.62 -0.15
CA SER A 277 -41.47 2.63 -0.60
C SER A 277 -42.61 2.41 0.38
N VAL A 278 -42.52 2.91 1.61
CA VAL A 278 -43.58 2.83 2.62
C VAL A 278 -44.71 3.81 2.26
N SER A 279 -45.92 3.30 2.13
CA SER A 279 -47.10 4.16 1.84
C SER A 279 -47.52 4.95 3.09
N PRO A 280 -47.88 6.25 2.96
CA PRO A 280 -48.35 7.04 4.08
C PRO A 280 -49.55 6.40 4.78
N ALA A 281 -50.49 5.82 4.01
CA ALA A 281 -51.67 5.16 4.54
C ALA A 281 -51.35 3.91 5.38
N ALA A 282 -50.26 3.20 5.11
CA ALA A 282 -49.85 2.06 5.92
C ALA A 282 -49.26 2.50 7.27
N LEU A 283 -48.51 3.60 7.30
CA LEU A 283 -47.98 4.18 8.54
C LEU A 283 -49.06 4.67 9.50
N PHE A 284 -50.08 5.34 8.97
CA PHE A 284 -51.21 5.84 9.80
C PHE A 284 -52.14 4.72 10.30
N ARG A 285 -52.15 3.55 9.63
CA ARG A 285 -52.96 2.39 10.06
C ARG A 285 -52.20 1.42 10.96
N GLY A 286 -50.95 1.70 11.29
CA GLY A 286 -50.13 0.81 12.13
C GLY A 286 -49.84 -0.55 11.50
N VAL A 287 -50.00 -0.69 10.19
CA VAL A 287 -49.73 -1.95 9.48
C VAL A 287 -48.23 -2.07 9.26
N GLU A 288 -47.56 -2.62 10.23
CA GLU A 288 -46.19 -3.07 10.11
C GLU A 288 -46.15 -4.35 9.29
N GLY A 289 -45.50 -4.33 8.13
CA GLY A 289 -45.19 -5.59 7.44
C GLY A 289 -45.49 -5.67 5.93
N GLN A 290 -45.81 -4.57 5.25
CA GLN A 290 -45.88 -4.64 3.78
C GLN A 290 -44.48 -4.88 3.18
N ALA A 291 -44.39 -5.90 2.32
CA ALA A 291 -43.18 -6.19 1.55
C ALA A 291 -42.75 -4.94 0.77
N LEU A 292 -41.62 -4.36 1.18
CA LEU A 292 -41.05 -3.14 0.62
C LEU A 292 -40.56 -3.42 -0.79
N HIS A 293 -41.29 -3.02 -1.81
CA HIS A 293 -40.90 -3.15 -3.20
C HIS A 293 -39.99 -1.96 -3.57
N THR A 294 -38.69 -2.21 -3.67
CA THR A 294 -37.75 -1.20 -4.19
C THR A 294 -38.07 -0.92 -5.66
N PRO A 295 -38.33 0.33 -6.06
CA PRO A 295 -38.64 0.67 -7.45
C PRO A 295 -37.43 0.31 -8.36
N ARG A 296 -37.75 -0.17 -9.57
CA ARG A 296 -36.72 -0.59 -10.55
C ARG A 296 -35.65 0.50 -10.78
N ARG A 297 -36.03 1.77 -10.84
CA ARG A 297 -35.13 2.91 -11.03
C ARG A 297 -34.11 3.02 -9.89
N ALA A 298 -34.52 2.85 -8.64
CA ALA A 298 -33.61 2.91 -7.49
C ALA A 298 -32.59 1.75 -7.53
N ARG A 299 -33.02 0.53 -7.94
CA ARG A 299 -32.10 -0.60 -8.12
C ARG A 299 -31.04 -0.33 -9.20
N TRP A 300 -31.45 0.24 -10.34
CA TRP A 300 -30.51 0.62 -11.40
C TRP A 300 -29.55 1.71 -10.96
N LEU A 301 -30.03 2.74 -10.25
CA LEU A 301 -29.13 3.78 -9.69
C LEU A 301 -28.14 3.21 -8.69
N THR A 302 -28.59 2.35 -7.77
CA THR A 302 -27.69 1.67 -6.83
C THR A 302 -26.65 0.81 -7.56
N ALA A 303 -27.09 0.05 -8.58
CA ALA A 303 -26.19 -0.76 -9.38
C ALA A 303 -25.20 0.10 -10.18
N ALA A 304 -25.61 1.23 -10.71
CA ALA A 304 -24.75 2.16 -11.44
C ALA A 304 -23.67 2.78 -10.52
N VAL A 305 -24.05 3.24 -9.32
CA VAL A 305 -23.11 3.80 -8.34
C VAL A 305 -22.16 2.72 -7.81
N ALA A 306 -22.67 1.53 -7.50
CA ALA A 306 -21.82 0.40 -7.10
C ALA A 306 -20.87 -0.01 -8.23
N GLY A 307 -21.35 -0.04 -9.48
CA GLY A 307 -20.52 -0.28 -10.66
C GLY A 307 -19.44 0.77 -10.85
N ALA A 308 -19.77 2.04 -10.66
CA ALA A 308 -18.78 3.15 -10.70
C ALA A 308 -17.71 3.01 -9.61
N THR A 309 -18.12 2.63 -8.38
CA THR A 309 -17.19 2.38 -7.28
C THR A 309 -16.24 1.20 -7.62
N LEU A 310 -16.79 0.11 -8.19
CA LEU A 310 -16.00 -1.04 -8.63
C LEU A 310 -15.08 -0.71 -9.80
N ALA A 311 -15.56 0.08 -10.77
CA ALA A 311 -14.74 0.53 -11.89
C ALA A 311 -13.57 1.39 -11.41
N LEU A 312 -13.82 2.31 -10.49
CA LEU A 312 -12.77 3.13 -9.87
C LEU A 312 -11.77 2.26 -9.10
N LEU A 313 -12.25 1.23 -8.39
CA LEU A 313 -11.41 0.26 -7.68
C LEU A 313 -10.47 -0.46 -8.64
N VAL A 314 -11.00 -1.01 -9.74
CA VAL A 314 -10.20 -1.72 -10.72
C VAL A 314 -9.21 -0.78 -11.43
N ALA A 315 -9.60 0.47 -11.69
CA ALA A 315 -8.74 1.46 -12.34
C ALA A 315 -7.60 1.97 -11.44
N THR A 316 -7.73 1.89 -10.12
CA THR A 316 -6.70 2.34 -9.17
C THR A 316 -5.70 1.25 -8.79
N LEU A 317 -6.01 -0.02 -9.08
CA LEU A 317 -5.12 -1.14 -8.81
C LEU A 317 -4.13 -1.34 -9.97
N PRO A 318 -2.83 -1.59 -9.68
CA PRO A 318 -1.82 -1.88 -10.69
C PRO A 318 -2.16 -3.12 -11.52
N ASP A 319 -2.72 -4.14 -10.88
CA ASP A 319 -3.16 -5.37 -11.55
C ASP A 319 -4.69 -5.51 -11.46
N PRO A 320 -5.42 -5.40 -12.60
CA PRO A 320 -6.86 -5.51 -12.64
C PRO A 320 -7.38 -6.91 -12.26
N ARG A 321 -6.57 -7.96 -12.45
CA ARG A 321 -6.93 -9.34 -12.05
C ARG A 321 -7.04 -9.46 -10.55
N PHE A 322 -6.15 -8.80 -9.82
CA PHE A 322 -6.17 -8.76 -8.36
C PHE A 322 -7.41 -8.02 -7.83
N GLY A 323 -7.79 -6.90 -8.47
CA GLY A 323 -9.02 -6.17 -8.16
C GLY A 323 -10.27 -7.01 -8.38
N LEU A 324 -10.33 -7.73 -9.50
CA LEU A 324 -11.44 -8.62 -9.81
C LEU A 324 -11.55 -9.77 -8.80
N ALA A 325 -10.42 -10.40 -8.46
CA ALA A 325 -10.37 -11.45 -7.44
C ALA A 325 -10.87 -10.96 -6.08
N PHE A 326 -10.48 -9.75 -5.67
CA PHE A 326 -10.96 -9.12 -4.43
C PHE A 326 -12.47 -8.92 -4.44
N VAL A 327 -13.02 -8.39 -5.52
CA VAL A 327 -14.47 -8.18 -5.68
C VAL A 327 -15.22 -9.50 -5.60
N LEU A 328 -14.75 -10.53 -6.31
CA LEU A 328 -15.36 -11.86 -6.29
C LEU A 328 -15.29 -12.50 -4.91
N THR A 329 -14.16 -12.40 -4.23
CA THR A 329 -13.98 -12.92 -2.86
C THR A 329 -14.89 -12.20 -1.87
N THR A 330 -15.01 -10.87 -1.98
CA THR A 330 -15.92 -10.07 -1.14
C THR A 330 -17.38 -10.44 -1.42
N ALA A 331 -17.76 -10.61 -2.66
CA ALA A 331 -19.10 -11.06 -3.04
C ALA A 331 -19.41 -12.47 -2.52
N ALA A 332 -18.45 -13.39 -2.64
CA ALA A 332 -18.54 -14.75 -2.10
C ALA A 332 -18.69 -14.73 -0.56
N LEU A 333 -17.90 -13.92 0.14
CA LEU A 333 -18.00 -13.73 1.58
C LEU A 333 -19.40 -13.28 1.99
N LEU A 334 -19.94 -12.25 1.33
CA LEU A 334 -21.29 -11.77 1.60
C LEU A 334 -22.35 -12.85 1.32
N GLY A 335 -22.16 -13.63 0.26
CA GLY A 335 -23.01 -14.77 -0.06
C GLY A 335 -23.00 -15.84 1.03
N VAL A 336 -21.81 -16.18 1.54
CA VAL A 336 -21.65 -17.13 2.66
C VAL A 336 -22.32 -16.60 3.94
N LEU A 337 -22.13 -15.33 4.28
CA LEU A 337 -22.77 -14.71 5.44
C LEU A 337 -24.30 -14.65 5.30
N ASP A 338 -24.83 -14.37 4.09
CA ASP A 338 -26.28 -14.42 3.85
C ASP A 338 -26.83 -15.86 3.95
N LEU A 339 -26.08 -16.84 3.44
CA LEU A 339 -26.41 -18.26 3.58
C LEU A 339 -26.38 -18.70 5.06
N ALA A 340 -25.36 -18.29 5.81
CA ALA A 340 -25.26 -18.53 7.25
C ALA A 340 -26.44 -17.93 8.01
N THR A 341 -26.86 -16.71 7.64
CA THR A 341 -28.06 -16.06 8.21
C THR A 341 -29.32 -16.89 7.95
N ARG A 342 -29.49 -17.37 6.72
CA ARG A 342 -30.63 -18.25 6.36
C ARG A 342 -30.57 -19.60 7.08
N GLY A 343 -29.38 -20.16 7.19
CA GLY A 343 -29.13 -21.40 7.94
C GLY A 343 -29.48 -21.25 9.42
N LEU A 344 -29.02 -20.16 10.05
CA LEU A 344 -29.31 -19.88 11.46
C LEU A 344 -30.80 -19.68 11.72
N ARG A 345 -31.51 -18.97 10.83
CA ARG A 345 -32.99 -18.84 10.92
C ARG A 345 -33.71 -20.19 10.80
N ARG A 346 -33.27 -21.06 9.87
CA ARG A 346 -33.85 -22.41 9.71
C ARG A 346 -33.57 -23.29 10.93
N LEU A 347 -32.33 -23.20 11.48
CA LEU A 347 -31.96 -23.91 12.68
C LEU A 347 -32.78 -23.44 13.89
N ALA A 348 -32.92 -22.11 14.06
CA ALA A 348 -33.76 -21.53 15.12
C ALA A 348 -35.20 -21.99 14.99
N ALA A 349 -35.77 -22.06 13.77
CA ALA A 349 -37.09 -22.56 13.52
C ALA A 349 -37.29 -24.04 13.90
N ARG A 350 -36.25 -24.88 13.62
CA ARG A 350 -36.29 -26.30 14.01
C ARG A 350 -36.18 -26.49 15.52
N LEU A 351 -35.26 -25.75 16.17
CA LEU A 351 -35.06 -25.85 17.61
C LEU A 351 -36.22 -25.34 18.44
N GLN A 352 -36.95 -24.34 17.96
CA GLN A 352 -38.10 -23.77 18.65
C GLN A 352 -39.22 -24.80 18.92
N HIS A 353 -39.32 -25.84 18.08
CA HIS A 353 -40.34 -26.90 18.23
C HIS A 353 -39.94 -27.98 19.24
N HIS A 354 -38.75 -27.92 19.84
CA HIS A 354 -38.37 -28.84 20.88
C HIS A 354 -38.87 -28.39 22.26
N ALA A 355 -39.79 -29.14 22.82
CA ALA A 355 -40.47 -28.84 24.09
C ALA A 355 -39.58 -28.80 25.35
N ALA A 356 -38.30 -29.19 25.23
CA ALA A 356 -37.36 -29.26 26.34
C ALA A 356 -36.53 -27.97 26.58
N LEU A 357 -36.77 -26.89 25.81
CA LEU A 357 -35.99 -25.67 25.94
C LEU A 357 -36.58 -24.73 27.01
N PRO A 358 -35.72 -24.08 27.83
CA PRO A 358 -36.17 -23.07 28.80
C PRO A 358 -36.82 -21.87 28.08
N LEU A 359 -37.86 -21.29 28.68
CA LEU A 359 -38.64 -20.19 28.11
C LEU A 359 -37.81 -19.00 27.57
N PRO A 360 -36.74 -18.54 28.26
CA PRO A 360 -35.88 -17.46 27.72
C PRO A 360 -35.24 -17.80 26.39
N LEU A 361 -34.84 -19.04 26.20
CA LEU A 361 -34.18 -19.50 24.97
C LEU A 361 -35.20 -19.63 23.83
N GLN A 362 -36.43 -20.07 24.13
CA GLN A 362 -37.54 -20.08 23.15
C GLN A 362 -37.86 -18.67 22.67
N LEU A 363 -37.93 -17.69 23.58
CA LEU A 363 -38.21 -16.28 23.22
C LEU A 363 -37.06 -15.70 22.40
N ALA A 364 -35.79 -16.00 22.74
CA ALA A 364 -34.64 -15.56 21.95
C ALA A 364 -34.65 -16.15 20.54
N LEU A 365 -34.94 -17.44 20.38
CA LEU A 365 -35.06 -18.10 19.08
C LEU A 365 -36.22 -17.54 18.25
N ALA A 366 -37.35 -17.25 18.89
CA ALA A 366 -38.49 -16.60 18.24
C ALA A 366 -38.16 -15.19 17.74
N GLY A 367 -37.42 -14.41 18.53
CA GLY A 367 -36.90 -13.08 18.11
C GLY A 367 -35.98 -13.13 16.89
N LEU A 368 -35.17 -14.18 16.75
CA LEU A 368 -34.30 -14.37 15.58
C LEU A 368 -35.08 -14.67 14.28
N GLN A 369 -36.26 -15.22 14.38
CA GLN A 369 -37.12 -15.60 13.23
C GLN A 369 -37.97 -14.45 12.70
N GLN A 370 -38.12 -13.37 13.47
CA GLN A 370 -38.95 -12.24 13.06
C GLN A 370 -38.52 -11.67 11.70
N PRO A 371 -39.45 -11.34 10.80
CA PRO A 371 -39.13 -10.80 9.47
C PRO A 371 -38.26 -9.52 9.53
N HIS A 372 -38.42 -8.74 10.59
CA HIS A 372 -37.72 -7.46 10.82
C HIS A 372 -36.55 -7.59 11.79
N SER A 373 -36.16 -8.82 12.16
CA SER A 373 -35.02 -9.03 13.03
C SER A 373 -33.71 -8.43 12.43
N PRO A 374 -32.93 -7.67 13.20
CA PRO A 374 -31.68 -7.09 12.76
C PRO A 374 -30.60 -8.14 12.52
N LEU A 375 -30.88 -9.43 12.71
CA LEU A 375 -29.95 -10.54 12.60
C LEU A 375 -29.16 -10.52 11.29
N ARG A 376 -29.84 -10.30 10.15
CA ARG A 376 -29.17 -10.27 8.84
C ARG A 376 -28.16 -9.13 8.75
N THR A 377 -28.56 -7.94 9.19
CA THR A 377 -27.71 -6.75 9.14
C THR A 377 -26.56 -6.87 10.12
N ALA A 378 -26.82 -7.40 11.32
CA ALA A 378 -25.80 -7.64 12.33
C ALA A 378 -24.78 -8.69 11.88
N LEU A 379 -25.23 -9.81 11.33
CA LEU A 379 -24.32 -10.85 10.81
C LEU A 379 -23.50 -10.37 9.62
N LEU A 380 -24.09 -9.61 8.70
CA LEU A 380 -23.36 -9.04 7.57
C LEU A 380 -22.33 -8.02 8.03
N SER A 381 -22.66 -7.11 8.97
CA SER A 381 -21.72 -6.08 9.41
C SER A 381 -20.63 -6.63 10.35
N LEU A 382 -21.03 -7.36 11.42
CA LEU A 382 -20.06 -7.94 12.34
C LEU A 382 -19.26 -9.08 11.71
N GLY A 383 -19.93 -9.94 10.92
CA GLY A 383 -19.29 -11.03 10.23
C GLY A 383 -18.26 -10.54 9.22
N SER A 384 -18.60 -9.53 8.40
CA SER A 384 -17.64 -8.96 7.44
C SER A 384 -16.47 -8.25 8.16
N ALA A 385 -16.75 -7.49 9.22
CA ALA A 385 -15.72 -6.80 9.99
C ALA A 385 -14.73 -7.80 10.63
N LEU A 386 -15.27 -8.85 11.27
CA LEU A 386 -14.45 -9.88 11.92
C LEU A 386 -13.64 -10.68 10.89
N THR A 387 -14.26 -11.09 9.78
CA THR A 387 -13.55 -11.81 8.71
C THR A 387 -12.40 -10.98 8.13
N LEU A 388 -12.64 -9.69 7.91
CA LEU A 388 -11.61 -8.78 7.45
C LEU A 388 -10.47 -8.60 8.45
N LEU A 389 -10.81 -8.44 9.74
CA LEU A 389 -9.80 -8.36 10.80
C LEU A 389 -8.92 -9.61 10.81
N VAL A 390 -9.53 -10.80 10.77
CA VAL A 390 -8.81 -12.07 10.72
C VAL A 390 -7.98 -12.18 9.46
N ALA A 391 -8.52 -11.81 8.29
CA ALA A 391 -7.79 -11.84 7.03
C ALA A 391 -6.56 -10.91 7.06
N CYS A 392 -6.71 -9.66 7.53
CA CYS A 392 -5.60 -8.73 7.70
C CYS A 392 -4.53 -9.28 8.67
N THR A 393 -4.96 -9.85 9.79
CA THR A 393 -4.03 -10.44 10.77
C THR A 393 -3.26 -11.61 10.17
N LEU A 394 -3.93 -12.49 9.39
CA LEU A 394 -3.28 -13.61 8.71
C LEU A 394 -2.30 -13.12 7.64
N VAL A 395 -2.65 -12.11 6.86
CA VAL A 395 -1.75 -11.53 5.86
C VAL A 395 -0.49 -10.97 6.53
N VAL A 396 -0.65 -10.18 7.59
CA VAL A 396 0.48 -9.62 8.35
C VAL A 396 1.33 -10.75 8.95
N ALA A 397 0.70 -11.75 9.56
CA ALA A 397 1.43 -12.89 10.15
C ALA A 397 2.18 -13.70 9.08
N THR A 398 1.59 -13.90 7.89
CA THR A 398 2.25 -14.60 6.78
C THR A 398 3.44 -13.79 6.26
N LEU A 399 3.28 -12.48 6.06
CA LEU A 399 4.38 -11.61 5.64
C LEU A 399 5.54 -11.62 6.64
N LEU A 400 5.25 -11.51 7.95
CA LEU A 400 6.26 -11.58 8.99
C LEU A 400 6.97 -12.93 9.02
N ARG A 401 6.24 -14.04 8.84
CA ARG A 401 6.84 -15.37 8.71
C ARG A 401 7.74 -15.47 7.49
N THR A 402 7.27 -15.03 6.32
CA THR A 402 8.07 -15.06 5.09
C THR A 402 9.37 -14.28 5.25
N VAL A 403 9.31 -13.11 5.90
CA VAL A 403 10.53 -12.32 6.20
C VAL A 403 11.46 -13.05 7.16
N ASN A 404 10.92 -13.63 8.23
CA ASN A 404 11.72 -14.37 9.21
C ASN A 404 12.29 -15.69 8.66
N ASP A 405 11.51 -16.42 7.87
CA ASP A 405 11.93 -17.69 7.27
C ASP A 405 12.98 -17.48 6.14
N THR A 406 13.03 -16.26 5.56
CA THR A 406 14.05 -15.90 4.57
C THR A 406 15.42 -15.64 5.23
N VAL A 407 15.44 -15.36 6.53
CA VAL A 407 16.66 -15.27 7.33
C VAL A 407 16.82 -16.59 8.09
N PRO A 408 17.67 -17.53 7.66
CA PRO A 408 17.86 -18.80 8.37
C PRO A 408 18.32 -18.53 9.81
N GLU A 409 17.62 -19.07 10.81
CA GLU A 409 18.06 -19.01 12.22
C GLU A 409 19.46 -19.62 12.43
N GLN A 410 19.89 -20.44 11.50
CA GLN A 410 21.22 -21.05 11.43
C GLN A 410 21.96 -20.56 10.18
N ALA A 411 22.00 -19.24 9.94
CA ALA A 411 22.93 -18.73 8.95
C ALA A 411 24.35 -19.06 9.40
N PRO A 412 25.14 -19.77 8.57
CA PRO A 412 26.52 -20.04 8.92
C PRO A 412 27.22 -18.72 9.20
N ALA A 413 27.90 -18.62 10.34
CA ALA A 413 28.61 -17.42 10.78
C ALA A 413 29.69 -16.96 9.78
N LEU A 414 30.11 -17.88 8.90
CA LEU A 414 31.07 -17.65 7.82
C LEU A 414 30.63 -18.44 6.59
N VAL A 415 30.47 -17.75 5.48
CA VAL A 415 30.24 -18.34 4.16
C VAL A 415 31.46 -18.04 3.32
N PHE A 416 32.19 -19.09 2.98
CA PHE A 416 33.32 -18.99 2.06
C PHE A 416 32.77 -19.09 0.64
N TYR A 417 33.02 -18.09 -0.18
CA TYR A 417 32.71 -18.10 -1.60
C TYR A 417 33.97 -18.38 -2.39
N ASP A 418 33.85 -19.11 -3.49
CA ASP A 418 34.93 -19.33 -4.46
C ASP A 418 36.16 -20.05 -3.91
N VAL A 419 35.91 -21.04 -3.01
CA VAL A 419 36.99 -21.89 -2.49
C VAL A 419 37.38 -22.88 -3.58
N GLN A 420 38.61 -22.78 -4.07
CA GLN A 420 39.14 -23.74 -5.05
C GLN A 420 39.45 -25.08 -4.35
N THR A 421 39.42 -26.17 -5.13
CA THR A 421 39.56 -27.55 -4.60
C THR A 421 40.91 -27.80 -3.90
N ASP A 422 41.92 -27.02 -4.19
CA ASP A 422 43.27 -27.04 -3.58
C ASP A 422 43.35 -26.25 -2.26
N GLN A 423 42.29 -25.59 -1.84
CA GLN A 423 42.21 -24.79 -0.61
C GLN A 423 41.32 -25.46 0.48
N ILE A 424 40.87 -26.69 0.25
CA ILE A 424 39.94 -27.42 1.13
C ILE A 424 40.64 -28.37 2.11
N ASP A 425 41.95 -28.32 2.26
CA ASP A 425 42.70 -29.11 3.23
C ASP A 425 42.73 -28.52 4.65
#